data_3e5bc67132b65faf193a6ab2837c885e
#
_entry.id   3e5bc67132b65faf193a6ab2837c885e
#
_cell.length_a   1.000
_cell.length_b   1.000
_cell.length_c   1.000
_cell.angle_alpha   90.00
_cell.angle_beta   90.00
_cell.angle_gamma   90.00
#
_symmetry.space_group_name_H-M   'P 1'
#
loop_
_entity.id
_entity.type
_entity.pdbx_description
1 polymer ?
#
loop_
_entity_poly.entity_id
_entity_poly.type
_entity_poly.pdbx_seq_one_letter_code
_entity_poly.pdbx_strand_id
1 'polypeptide(L)'
;EGGFAKTLSWLGNNALAYYGPQTLTGTTTTSTGILTGSYTDPATKLTVPFSGAVLQKQGLAGGNFLVNNQAGYLLIEPGTTFGYPGSEAAGPLLRVALPEAAASAPATSVVALTPLAAGSYGGLLTHGGDITGGLESVVISKTGALSGTVVIAGKRYGFKGTLGVDGAATVVIVRTGLPNITGMIQLALADGTTDGYQLTGSFAADGTVHAVDAAFYPIYPKTAPAPQAGQYTLAMRAPDVVDPATQPGGDGYASLKVSVTGDCTGTLTLADGTTATFGGRVSRKAEWTLHRSLYGSTGGYVAGKLTFRDVPSVSDLDGTLRWLKPNAVPATKSYVAGFDTTRGVVGSRYIPPLAGQRAFSTLANRFDNSWLRLSGPDMSTQPALNLLTMDRATTWTSANTLLYYGPDKITLTFTSTTGLLTGTCVDATRGVNLSFGGALLQKQGLVTGRYLAGAQTGLMMMQAR
;
A
#
# COMPACT_ATOMS: atom_id res chain seq x y z
N GLU A 1 -3.99 -14.10 -3.32
CA GLU A 1 -3.27 -14.64 -2.15
C GLU A 1 -4.10 -14.39 -0.89
N GLY A 2 -4.70 -15.46 -0.36
CA GLY A 2 -5.51 -15.41 0.85
C GLY A 2 -4.71 -15.79 2.09
N GLY A 3 -3.69 -14.99 2.44
CA GLY A 3 -2.95 -15.17 3.69
C GLY A 3 -3.45 -14.22 4.78
N PHE A 4 -3.24 -14.56 6.03
CA PHE A 4 -3.45 -13.65 7.14
C PHE A 4 -2.25 -13.63 8.08
N ALA A 5 -2.01 -12.51 8.75
CA ALA A 5 -1.04 -12.39 9.81
C ALA A 5 -1.77 -12.08 11.12
N LYS A 6 -1.40 -12.75 12.19
CA LYS A 6 -1.95 -12.57 13.54
C LYS A 6 -0.84 -12.48 14.55
N THR A 7 -0.97 -11.54 15.47
CA THR A 7 -0.07 -11.44 16.61
C THR A 7 -0.46 -12.46 17.67
N LEU A 8 0.49 -13.26 18.10
CA LEU A 8 0.29 -14.24 19.18
C LEU A 8 1.26 -13.98 20.32
N SER A 9 0.98 -14.62 21.45
CA SER A 9 1.92 -14.76 22.57
C SER A 9 2.42 -16.19 22.65
N TRP A 10 3.73 -16.37 22.71
CA TRP A 10 4.35 -17.66 23.02
C TRP A 10 4.55 -17.74 24.53
N LEU A 11 3.77 -18.59 25.18
CA LEU A 11 3.74 -18.68 26.64
C LEU A 11 4.93 -19.48 27.18
N GLY A 12 5.27 -19.28 28.47
CA GLY A 12 6.34 -20.01 29.15
C GLY A 12 6.14 -21.51 29.23
N ASN A 13 4.92 -22.02 29.05
CA ASN A 13 4.58 -23.44 28.95
C ASN A 13 4.65 -23.99 27.51
N ASN A 14 5.25 -23.25 26.58
CA ASN A 14 5.37 -23.59 25.16
C ASN A 14 4.02 -23.73 24.41
N ALA A 15 2.98 -23.10 24.92
CA ALA A 15 1.70 -22.94 24.22
C ALA A 15 1.62 -21.60 23.48
N LEU A 16 0.86 -21.58 22.38
CA LEU A 16 0.52 -20.35 21.67
C LEU A 16 -0.79 -19.81 22.25
N ALA A 17 -0.83 -18.52 22.57
CA ALA A 17 -2.03 -17.80 22.94
C ALA A 17 -2.36 -16.74 21.89
N TYR A 18 -3.63 -16.68 21.53
CA TYR A 18 -4.18 -15.67 20.63
C TYR A 18 -5.45 -15.08 21.26
N TYR A 19 -5.54 -13.76 21.27
CA TYR A 19 -6.62 -13.02 21.97
C TYR A 19 -7.62 -12.37 21.00
N GLY A 20 -7.62 -12.75 19.74
CA GLY A 20 -8.57 -12.26 18.74
C GLY A 20 -9.87 -13.07 18.67
N PRO A 21 -10.78 -12.73 17.75
CA PRO A 21 -12.10 -13.35 17.64
C PRO A 21 -12.07 -14.78 17.10
N GLN A 22 -10.96 -15.21 16.49
CA GLN A 22 -10.77 -16.58 16.00
C GLN A 22 -10.27 -17.48 17.13
N THR A 23 -10.53 -18.79 17.04
CA THR A 23 -9.92 -19.74 17.94
C THR A 23 -8.60 -20.23 17.35
N LEU A 24 -7.49 -19.97 18.03
CA LEU A 24 -6.18 -20.49 17.67
C LEU A 24 -5.59 -21.21 18.88
N THR A 25 -5.18 -22.45 18.66
CA THR A 25 -4.49 -23.27 19.66
C THR A 25 -3.19 -23.79 19.07
N GLY A 26 -2.15 -23.88 19.87
CA GLY A 26 -0.88 -24.45 19.44
C GLY A 26 0.00 -24.77 20.63
N THR A 27 0.75 -25.86 20.51
CA THR A 27 1.71 -26.30 21.51
C THR A 27 2.98 -26.80 20.86
N THR A 28 4.11 -26.63 21.57
CA THR A 28 5.41 -27.12 21.11
C THR A 28 5.87 -28.22 22.03
N THR A 29 6.22 -29.37 21.45
CA THR A 29 6.86 -30.47 22.18
C THR A 29 8.32 -30.10 22.44
N THR A 30 8.68 -29.84 23.65
CA THR A 30 10.01 -29.32 24.03
C THR A 30 11.17 -30.24 23.67
N SER A 31 10.96 -31.55 23.72
CA SER A 31 11.99 -32.57 23.40
C SER A 31 12.29 -32.68 21.91
N THR A 32 11.35 -32.31 21.01
CA THR A 32 11.49 -32.48 19.59
C THR A 32 11.47 -31.15 18.83
N GLY A 33 11.00 -30.07 19.48
CA GLY A 33 10.76 -28.77 18.78
C GLY A 33 9.58 -28.80 17.83
N ILE A 34 8.77 -29.87 17.82
CA ILE A 34 7.61 -29.95 16.91
C ILE A 34 6.48 -29.09 17.45
N LEU A 35 5.97 -28.21 16.60
CA LEU A 35 4.80 -27.38 16.83
C LEU A 35 3.58 -28.02 16.17
N THR A 36 2.48 -28.14 16.92
CA THR A 36 1.18 -28.55 16.39
C THR A 36 0.07 -27.63 16.90
N GLY A 37 -0.95 -27.43 16.10
CA GLY A 37 -2.06 -26.58 16.47
C GLY A 37 -3.21 -26.56 15.47
N SER A 38 -4.19 -25.72 15.74
CA SER A 38 -5.31 -25.47 14.84
C SER A 38 -5.76 -24.01 14.91
N TYR A 39 -6.31 -23.56 13.80
CA TYR A 39 -6.97 -22.28 13.65
C TYR A 39 -8.41 -22.51 13.21
N THR A 40 -9.38 -21.86 13.88
CA THR A 40 -10.80 -21.92 13.51
C THR A 40 -11.33 -20.52 13.23
N ASP A 41 -11.86 -20.32 12.04
CA ASP A 41 -12.54 -19.10 11.67
C ASP A 41 -14.00 -19.13 12.20
N PRO A 42 -14.41 -18.17 13.03
CA PRO A 42 -15.77 -18.14 13.59
C PRO A 42 -16.86 -17.85 12.56
N ALA A 43 -16.52 -17.18 11.44
CA ALA A 43 -17.48 -16.84 10.38
C ALA A 43 -17.79 -18.05 9.49
N THR A 44 -16.77 -18.74 9.04
CA THR A 44 -16.89 -19.90 8.14
C THR A 44 -16.98 -21.25 8.85
N LYS A 45 -16.68 -21.28 10.17
CA LYS A 45 -16.53 -22.50 10.99
C LYS A 45 -15.44 -23.46 10.48
N LEU A 46 -14.61 -23.01 9.56
CA LEU A 46 -13.50 -23.78 9.02
C LEU A 46 -12.41 -23.93 10.08
N THR A 47 -12.03 -25.18 10.37
CA THR A 47 -10.90 -25.49 11.25
C THR A 47 -9.73 -26.00 10.42
N VAL A 48 -8.58 -25.34 10.56
CA VAL A 48 -7.36 -25.61 9.80
C VAL A 48 -6.31 -26.12 10.77
N PRO A 49 -5.99 -27.43 10.78
CA PRO A 49 -4.88 -27.97 11.53
C PRO A 49 -3.56 -27.54 10.88
N PHE A 50 -2.55 -27.27 11.69
CA PHE A 50 -1.20 -27.01 11.23
C PHE A 50 -0.15 -27.74 12.03
N SER A 51 1.01 -27.95 11.42
CA SER A 51 2.19 -28.51 12.07
C SER A 51 3.47 -27.88 11.53
N GLY A 52 4.50 -27.87 12.36
CA GLY A 52 5.78 -27.28 12.01
C GLY A 52 6.89 -27.62 13.00
N ALA A 53 8.02 -26.96 12.86
CA ALA A 53 9.16 -27.08 13.74
C ALA A 53 9.68 -25.71 14.19
N VAL A 54 10.13 -25.65 15.41
CA VAL A 54 10.81 -24.47 15.97
C VAL A 54 12.28 -24.50 15.59
N LEU A 55 12.70 -23.52 14.83
CA LEU A 55 14.08 -23.33 14.36
C LEU A 55 14.78 -22.32 15.28
N GLN A 56 15.28 -22.80 16.40
CA GLN A 56 15.82 -21.96 17.49
C GLN A 56 16.96 -21.04 17.05
N LYS A 57 17.86 -21.52 16.19
CA LYS A 57 18.97 -20.69 15.68
C LYS A 57 18.50 -19.54 14.78
N GLN A 58 17.41 -19.72 14.09
CA GLN A 58 16.79 -18.72 13.22
C GLN A 58 15.79 -17.84 13.98
N GLY A 59 15.43 -18.22 15.20
CA GLY A 59 14.44 -17.49 16.00
C GLY A 59 13.02 -17.54 15.44
N LEU A 60 12.66 -18.57 14.67
CA LEU A 60 11.35 -18.71 14.03
C LEU A 60 10.79 -20.14 14.18
N ALA A 61 9.50 -20.31 13.91
CA ALA A 61 8.93 -21.62 13.66
C ALA A 61 8.28 -21.66 12.27
N GLY A 62 8.60 -22.68 11.50
CA GLY A 62 8.09 -22.88 10.16
C GLY A 62 7.34 -24.20 10.04
N GLY A 63 6.32 -24.24 9.20
CA GLY A 63 5.51 -25.43 9.01
C GLY A 63 4.54 -25.34 7.87
N ASN A 64 3.58 -26.26 7.86
CA ASN A 64 2.54 -26.33 6.84
C ASN A 64 1.17 -26.59 7.46
N PHE A 65 0.15 -26.39 6.65
CA PHE A 65 -1.22 -26.81 6.91
C PHE A 65 -1.86 -27.30 5.61
N LEU A 66 -2.94 -28.07 5.76
CA LEU A 66 -3.70 -28.60 4.65
C LEU A 66 -5.19 -28.23 4.80
N VAL A 67 -5.76 -27.63 3.76
CA VAL A 67 -7.19 -27.28 3.71
C VAL A 67 -7.73 -27.66 2.34
N ASN A 68 -8.81 -28.44 2.31
CA ASN A 68 -9.45 -28.85 1.05
C ASN A 68 -8.48 -29.37 -0.02
N ASN A 69 -7.54 -30.24 0.38
CA ASN A 69 -6.45 -30.75 -0.45
C ASN A 69 -5.45 -29.70 -0.99
N GLN A 70 -5.47 -28.50 -0.46
CA GLN A 70 -4.49 -27.47 -0.77
C GLN A 70 -3.54 -27.26 0.40
N ALA A 71 -2.24 -27.29 0.13
CA ALA A 71 -1.21 -27.08 1.12
C ALA A 71 -0.83 -25.59 1.19
N GLY A 72 -0.70 -25.08 2.40
CA GLY A 72 -0.16 -23.76 2.67
C GLY A 72 1.01 -23.84 3.65
N TYR A 73 1.76 -22.75 3.79
CA TYR A 73 2.82 -22.68 4.78
C TYR A 73 2.42 -21.85 6.00
N LEU A 74 2.99 -22.21 7.13
CA LEU A 74 2.89 -21.50 8.40
C LEU A 74 4.27 -20.92 8.73
N LEU A 75 4.33 -19.67 9.11
CA LEU A 75 5.52 -19.03 9.62
C LEU A 75 5.17 -18.30 10.92
N ILE A 76 5.92 -18.55 11.99
CA ILE A 76 5.88 -17.79 13.23
C ILE A 76 7.26 -17.19 13.40
N GLU A 77 7.35 -15.89 13.36
CA GLU A 77 8.58 -15.14 13.51
C GLU A 77 8.46 -14.19 14.71
N PRO A 78 9.57 -13.78 15.33
CA PRO A 78 9.54 -12.74 16.34
C PRO A 78 8.86 -11.52 15.72
N GLY A 79 7.79 -11.04 16.35
CA GLY A 79 7.18 -9.81 15.92
C GLY A 79 8.23 -8.71 16.01
N THR A 80 8.54 -8.08 14.90
CA THR A 80 9.10 -6.75 14.91
C THR A 80 7.99 -5.82 15.36
N THR A 81 7.49 -6.01 16.57
CA THR A 81 6.75 -4.95 17.20
C THR A 81 7.75 -3.85 17.37
N PHE A 82 7.45 -2.73 16.82
CA PHE A 82 7.97 -1.49 17.31
C PHE A 82 7.54 -1.43 18.78
N GLY A 83 8.43 -1.94 19.68
CA GLY A 83 8.12 -2.08 21.08
C GLY A 83 7.86 -0.70 21.67
N TYR A 84 6.67 -0.50 22.19
CA TYR A 84 6.51 0.52 23.20
C TYR A 84 7.40 0.12 24.39
N PRO A 85 8.29 1.02 24.85
CA PRO A 85 8.97 0.78 26.12
C PRO A 85 7.90 0.75 27.20
N GLY A 86 7.66 -0.42 27.78
CA GLY A 86 6.65 -0.61 28.83
C GLY A 86 5.50 -1.55 28.47
N SER A 87 5.38 -2.05 27.25
CA SER A 87 4.53 -3.20 26.96
C SER A 87 5.35 -4.48 27.08
N GLU A 88 4.79 -5.46 27.78
CA GLU A 88 5.36 -6.81 27.83
C GLU A 88 5.73 -7.29 26.43
N ALA A 89 6.84 -8.06 26.37
CA ALA A 89 7.54 -8.50 25.19
C ALA A 89 6.63 -8.74 23.98
N ALA A 90 7.04 -8.14 22.86
CA ALA A 90 6.45 -8.37 21.56
C ALA A 90 6.27 -9.87 21.29
N GLY A 91 5.03 -10.31 21.18
CA GLY A 91 4.72 -11.69 20.87
C GLY A 91 5.07 -12.01 19.42
N PRO A 92 5.39 -13.27 19.11
CA PRO A 92 5.68 -13.71 17.76
C PRO A 92 4.50 -13.46 16.80
N LEU A 93 4.80 -13.08 15.57
CA LEU A 93 3.82 -12.92 14.49
C LEU A 93 3.57 -14.27 13.82
N LEU A 94 2.33 -14.75 13.86
CA LEU A 94 1.89 -15.87 13.03
C LEU A 94 1.52 -15.36 11.63
N ARG A 95 2.28 -15.76 10.63
CA ARG A 95 1.91 -15.59 9.23
C ARG A 95 1.41 -16.92 8.68
N VAL A 96 0.19 -16.94 8.22
CA VAL A 96 -0.40 -18.08 7.51
C VAL A 96 -0.66 -17.62 6.09
N ALA A 97 0.10 -18.17 5.14
CA ALA A 97 -0.26 -18.06 3.74
C ALA A 97 -1.22 -19.20 3.41
N LEU A 98 -2.48 -18.86 3.22
CA LEU A 98 -3.43 -19.81 2.63
C LEU A 98 -2.97 -20.12 1.22
N PRO A 99 -3.08 -21.39 0.74
CA PRO A 99 -2.91 -21.67 -0.65
C PRO A 99 -3.86 -20.75 -1.40
N GLU A 100 -3.36 -20.10 -2.41
CA GLU A 100 -4.20 -19.42 -3.37
C GLU A 100 -5.16 -20.50 -3.92
N ALA A 101 -6.39 -20.53 -3.41
CA ALA A 101 -7.46 -20.94 -4.27
C ALA A 101 -7.27 -20.04 -5.47
N ALA A 102 -6.91 -20.65 -6.63
CA ALA A 102 -6.91 -19.90 -7.88
C ALA A 102 -8.17 -19.07 -7.81
N ALA A 103 -8.00 -17.78 -7.50
CA ALA A 103 -9.13 -16.90 -7.28
C ALA A 103 -9.86 -17.00 -8.61
N SER A 104 -10.89 -17.80 -8.66
CA SER A 104 -11.81 -17.73 -9.78
C SER A 104 -12.17 -16.26 -9.77
N ALA A 105 -11.71 -15.55 -10.78
CA ALA A 105 -12.04 -14.15 -10.95
C ALA A 105 -13.53 -14.07 -10.66
N PRO A 106 -13.99 -13.20 -9.76
CA PRO A 106 -15.37 -13.19 -9.31
C PRO A 106 -16.22 -13.27 -10.56
N ALA A 107 -17.08 -14.29 -10.64
CA ALA A 107 -17.81 -14.61 -11.85
C ALA A 107 -18.56 -13.34 -12.25
N THR A 108 -18.11 -12.70 -13.33
CA THR A 108 -18.75 -11.50 -13.85
C THR A 108 -19.74 -11.91 -14.88
N SER A 109 -21.01 -11.64 -14.67
CA SER A 109 -22.03 -11.87 -15.70
C SER A 109 -22.00 -10.71 -16.69
N VAL A 110 -21.82 -11.05 -17.96
CA VAL A 110 -22.01 -10.12 -19.07
C VAL A 110 -23.45 -9.62 -19.06
N VAL A 111 -23.64 -8.31 -19.18
CA VAL A 111 -24.96 -7.70 -19.11
C VAL A 111 -25.22 -6.78 -20.29
N ALA A 112 -26.48 -6.73 -20.71
CA ALA A 112 -26.93 -5.79 -21.70
C ALA A 112 -26.78 -4.34 -21.23
N LEU A 113 -26.65 -3.42 -22.19
CA LEU A 113 -26.63 -2.00 -21.91
C LEU A 113 -27.96 -1.56 -21.29
N THR A 114 -27.86 -0.92 -20.13
CA THR A 114 -28.99 -0.27 -19.46
C THR A 114 -28.65 1.17 -19.11
N PRO A 115 -29.66 2.07 -18.96
CA PRO A 115 -29.41 3.45 -18.52
C PRO A 115 -28.70 3.54 -17.14
N LEU A 116 -28.79 2.50 -16.31
CA LEU A 116 -28.13 2.44 -14.99
C LEU A 116 -26.61 2.25 -15.10
N ALA A 117 -26.14 1.69 -16.20
CA ALA A 117 -24.72 1.56 -16.50
C ALA A 117 -24.07 2.87 -16.96
N ALA A 118 -24.86 3.90 -17.25
CA ALA A 118 -24.33 5.20 -17.64
C ALA A 118 -23.59 5.87 -16.48
N GLY A 119 -22.37 6.32 -16.72
CA GLY A 119 -21.55 6.97 -15.69
C GLY A 119 -20.06 6.90 -15.98
N SER A 120 -19.28 7.11 -14.94
CA SER A 120 -17.82 7.11 -15.01
C SER A 120 -17.24 5.80 -14.51
N TYR A 121 -16.16 5.38 -15.17
CA TYR A 121 -15.42 4.17 -14.84
C TYR A 121 -13.92 4.46 -14.84
N GLY A 122 -13.18 3.64 -14.12
CA GLY A 122 -11.72 3.66 -14.16
C GLY A 122 -11.16 2.38 -13.56
N GLY A 123 -9.95 2.03 -13.94
CA GLY A 123 -9.39 0.75 -13.57
C GLY A 123 -7.96 0.55 -14.03
N LEU A 124 -7.55 -0.70 -13.97
CA LEU A 124 -6.21 -1.15 -14.33
C LEU A 124 -6.25 -2.03 -15.57
N LEU A 125 -5.10 -2.07 -16.23
CA LEU A 125 -4.78 -3.07 -17.23
C LEU A 125 -3.78 -4.05 -16.64
N THR A 126 -3.99 -5.34 -16.91
CA THR A 126 -3.11 -6.41 -16.41
C THR A 126 -2.71 -7.35 -17.54
N HIS A 127 -1.51 -7.92 -17.42
CA HIS A 127 -1.02 -9.00 -18.29
C HIS A 127 -0.26 -10.00 -17.44
N GLY A 128 -0.63 -11.28 -17.49
CA GLY A 128 -0.01 -12.33 -16.68
C GLY A 128 -0.09 -12.11 -15.16
N GLY A 129 -1.11 -11.36 -14.68
CA GLY A 129 -1.25 -10.98 -13.28
C GLY A 129 -0.57 -9.65 -12.91
N ASP A 130 0.32 -9.14 -13.73
CA ASP A 130 1.01 -7.88 -13.52
C ASP A 130 0.20 -6.68 -14.02
N ILE A 131 0.25 -5.58 -13.27
CA ILE A 131 -0.30 -4.30 -13.73
C ILE A 131 0.59 -3.76 -14.85
N THR A 132 0.00 -3.47 -16.01
CA THR A 132 0.71 -3.00 -17.21
C THR A 132 0.22 -1.66 -17.71
N GLY A 133 -0.85 -1.13 -17.10
CA GLY A 133 -1.42 0.14 -17.49
C GLY A 133 -2.66 0.51 -16.70
N GLY A 134 -3.39 1.48 -17.21
CA GLY A 134 -4.62 1.96 -16.57
C GLY A 134 -5.67 2.44 -17.55
N LEU A 135 -6.91 2.43 -17.09
CA LEU A 135 -8.06 3.06 -17.73
C LEU A 135 -8.46 4.29 -16.94
N GLU A 136 -8.44 5.45 -17.60
CA GLU A 136 -8.71 6.73 -16.98
C GLU A 136 -9.87 7.45 -17.66
N SER A 137 -10.70 8.12 -16.83
CA SER A 137 -11.78 8.98 -17.30
C SER A 137 -12.71 8.31 -18.32
N VAL A 138 -13.01 7.02 -18.13
CA VAL A 138 -13.95 6.32 -19.00
C VAL A 138 -15.35 6.79 -18.67
N VAL A 139 -16.12 7.15 -19.68
CA VAL A 139 -17.52 7.59 -19.54
C VAL A 139 -18.40 6.80 -20.50
N ILE A 140 -19.51 6.31 -19.99
CA ILE A 140 -20.59 5.69 -20.77
C ILE A 140 -21.84 6.56 -20.65
N SER A 141 -22.41 6.96 -21.79
CA SER A 141 -23.69 7.67 -21.83
C SER A 141 -24.87 6.70 -21.69
N LYS A 142 -26.06 7.24 -21.44
CA LYS A 142 -27.31 6.44 -21.40
C LYS A 142 -27.62 5.75 -22.74
N THR A 143 -27.09 6.24 -23.85
CA THR A 143 -27.25 5.68 -25.20
C THR A 143 -26.10 4.78 -25.61
N GLY A 144 -25.17 4.47 -24.69
CA GLY A 144 -24.03 3.59 -24.94
C GLY A 144 -22.81 4.27 -25.56
N ALA A 145 -22.84 5.59 -25.83
CA ALA A 145 -21.62 6.25 -26.29
C ALA A 145 -20.51 6.14 -25.24
N LEU A 146 -19.37 5.65 -25.66
CA LEU A 146 -18.21 5.31 -24.81
C LEU A 146 -17.03 6.20 -25.20
N SER A 147 -16.35 6.77 -24.21
CA SER A 147 -15.09 7.48 -24.40
C SER A 147 -14.20 7.33 -23.18
N GLY A 148 -12.88 7.43 -23.37
CA GLY A 148 -11.94 7.31 -22.27
C GLY A 148 -10.48 7.44 -22.71
N THR A 149 -9.58 7.20 -21.79
CA THR A 149 -8.14 7.15 -22.02
C THR A 149 -7.59 5.82 -21.52
N VAL A 150 -6.86 5.12 -22.37
CA VAL A 150 -6.05 3.98 -21.99
C VAL A 150 -4.59 4.41 -21.85
N VAL A 151 -3.92 3.97 -20.81
CA VAL A 151 -2.49 4.19 -20.58
C VAL A 151 -1.78 2.86 -20.71
N ILE A 152 -0.87 2.74 -21.67
CA ILE A 152 -0.06 1.52 -21.92
C ILE A 152 1.39 1.96 -22.06
N ALA A 153 2.30 1.31 -21.39
CA ALA A 153 3.73 1.62 -21.37
C ALA A 153 4.00 3.13 -21.10
N GLY A 154 3.24 3.72 -20.18
CA GLY A 154 3.35 5.14 -19.80
C GLY A 154 2.79 6.15 -20.80
N LYS A 155 2.31 5.70 -21.96
CA LYS A 155 1.70 6.57 -22.99
C LYS A 155 0.18 6.56 -22.90
N ARG A 156 -0.42 7.74 -23.09
CA ARG A 156 -1.86 7.96 -22.99
C ARG A 156 -2.48 7.95 -24.37
N TYR A 157 -3.54 7.17 -24.57
CA TYR A 157 -4.26 7.05 -25.82
C TYR A 157 -5.75 7.25 -25.57
N GLY A 158 -6.32 8.30 -26.17
CA GLY A 158 -7.76 8.52 -26.15
C GLY A 158 -8.49 7.54 -27.06
N PHE A 159 -9.65 7.06 -26.62
CA PHE A 159 -10.51 6.22 -27.45
C PHE A 159 -11.97 6.65 -27.37
N LYS A 160 -12.72 6.28 -28.39
CA LYS A 160 -14.17 6.45 -28.48
C LYS A 160 -14.79 5.21 -29.11
N GLY A 161 -16.04 4.93 -28.75
CA GLY A 161 -16.81 3.83 -29.29
C GLY A 161 -18.27 3.92 -28.92
N THR A 162 -19.01 2.87 -29.17
CA THR A 162 -20.42 2.75 -28.78
C THR A 162 -20.63 1.31 -28.32
N LEU A 163 -21.20 1.13 -27.13
CA LEU A 163 -21.66 -0.16 -26.65
C LEU A 163 -22.90 -0.59 -27.44
N GLY A 164 -22.88 -1.81 -27.91
CA GLY A 164 -24.05 -2.47 -28.47
C GLY A 164 -25.10 -2.76 -27.40
N VAL A 165 -26.24 -3.28 -27.81
CA VAL A 165 -27.33 -3.70 -26.92
C VAL A 165 -26.88 -4.85 -25.97
N ASP A 166 -25.89 -5.62 -26.39
CA ASP A 166 -25.24 -6.68 -25.64
C ASP A 166 -24.20 -6.16 -24.62
N GLY A 167 -24.02 -4.84 -24.52
CA GLY A 167 -23.03 -4.21 -23.65
C GLY A 167 -21.59 -4.34 -24.13
N ALA A 168 -21.34 -4.76 -25.38
CA ALA A 168 -20.01 -4.87 -25.96
C ALA A 168 -19.63 -3.68 -26.83
N ALA A 169 -18.35 -3.33 -26.87
CA ALA A 169 -17.79 -2.36 -27.80
C ALA A 169 -16.42 -2.81 -28.30
N THR A 170 -16.17 -2.58 -29.58
CA THR A 170 -14.83 -2.65 -30.14
C THR A 170 -14.33 -1.23 -30.42
N VAL A 171 -13.12 -0.94 -30.00
CA VAL A 171 -12.48 0.36 -30.20
C VAL A 171 -11.14 0.16 -30.93
N VAL A 172 -10.82 1.07 -31.84
CA VAL A 172 -9.54 1.08 -32.56
C VAL A 172 -8.87 2.43 -32.33
N ILE A 173 -7.64 2.40 -31.85
CA ILE A 173 -6.82 3.59 -31.62
C ILE A 173 -5.71 3.59 -32.67
N VAL A 174 -5.81 4.52 -33.60
CA VAL A 174 -4.81 4.70 -34.68
C VAL A 174 -3.56 5.37 -34.08
N ARG A 175 -2.39 4.81 -34.41
CA ARG A 175 -1.09 5.34 -34.00
C ARG A 175 -0.23 5.60 -35.24
N THR A 176 0.33 6.79 -35.31
CA THR A 176 1.23 7.14 -36.44
C THR A 176 2.54 6.34 -36.35
N GLY A 177 2.85 5.59 -37.41
CA GLY A 177 4.08 4.80 -37.51
C GLY A 177 4.16 3.58 -36.59
N LEU A 178 3.05 3.20 -35.93
CA LEU A 178 2.95 2.01 -35.05
C LEU A 178 1.68 1.25 -35.38
N PRO A 179 1.61 -0.07 -35.08
CA PRO A 179 0.37 -0.84 -35.17
C PRO A 179 -0.74 -0.21 -34.33
N ASN A 180 -1.97 -0.29 -34.80
CA ASN A 180 -3.13 0.18 -34.05
C ASN A 180 -3.27 -0.59 -32.71
N ILE A 181 -3.80 0.10 -31.69
CA ILE A 181 -4.29 -0.58 -30.49
C ILE A 181 -5.74 -0.95 -30.75
N THR A 182 -6.09 -2.21 -30.52
CA THR A 182 -7.47 -2.69 -30.59
C THR A 182 -7.97 -3.01 -29.19
N GLY A 183 -9.15 -2.48 -28.84
CA GLY A 183 -9.80 -2.73 -27.56
C GLY A 183 -11.13 -3.45 -27.73
N MET A 184 -11.38 -4.46 -26.92
CA MET A 184 -12.69 -5.05 -26.71
C MET A 184 -13.11 -4.72 -25.30
N ILE A 185 -14.23 -4.03 -25.14
CA ILE A 185 -14.76 -3.61 -23.83
C ILE A 185 -16.13 -4.25 -23.68
N GLN A 186 -16.35 -4.84 -22.52
CA GLN A 186 -17.60 -5.51 -22.19
C GLN A 186 -18.12 -4.96 -20.86
N LEU A 187 -19.39 -4.56 -20.85
CA LEU A 187 -20.13 -4.26 -19.64
C LEU A 187 -20.46 -5.54 -18.90
N ALA A 188 -20.21 -5.54 -17.60
CA ALA A 188 -20.48 -6.67 -16.73
C ALA A 188 -21.03 -6.21 -15.38
N LEU A 189 -21.63 -7.10 -14.63
CA LEU A 189 -21.97 -6.91 -13.21
C LEU A 189 -21.01 -7.74 -12.35
N ALA A 190 -20.61 -7.17 -11.24
CA ALA A 190 -19.94 -7.93 -10.21
C ALA A 190 -20.90 -8.97 -9.63
N ASP A 191 -20.42 -10.17 -9.36
CA ASP A 191 -21.23 -11.30 -8.90
C ASP A 191 -22.06 -10.96 -7.67
N GLY A 192 -23.33 -11.38 -7.68
CA GLY A 192 -24.29 -11.13 -6.59
C GLY A 192 -24.77 -9.68 -6.46
N THR A 193 -24.48 -8.79 -7.43
CA THR A 193 -24.91 -7.39 -7.40
C THR A 193 -25.92 -7.08 -8.51
N THR A 194 -26.82 -6.11 -8.26
CA THR A 194 -27.77 -5.59 -9.25
C THR A 194 -27.33 -4.26 -9.87
N ASP A 195 -26.33 -3.60 -9.29
CA ASP A 195 -25.86 -2.27 -9.66
C ASP A 195 -24.33 -2.10 -9.60
N GLY A 196 -23.62 -3.19 -9.36
CA GLY A 196 -22.15 -3.26 -9.32
C GLY A 196 -21.53 -3.32 -10.72
N TYR A 197 -21.90 -2.36 -11.61
CA TYR A 197 -21.37 -2.31 -12.97
C TYR A 197 -19.86 -2.21 -12.99
N GLN A 198 -19.25 -2.90 -13.94
CA GLN A 198 -17.80 -2.87 -14.21
C GLN A 198 -17.56 -3.07 -15.70
N LEU A 199 -16.36 -2.69 -16.14
CA LEU A 199 -15.90 -2.95 -17.50
C LEU A 199 -14.82 -4.01 -17.44
N THR A 200 -15.00 -5.03 -18.28
CA THR A 200 -14.02 -6.10 -18.55
C THR A 200 -13.62 -6.06 -20.01
N GLY A 201 -12.78 -7.00 -20.44
CA GLY A 201 -12.32 -7.09 -21.81
C GLY A 201 -10.81 -6.98 -21.93
N SER A 202 -10.32 -6.41 -23.03
CA SER A 202 -8.87 -6.31 -23.26
C SER A 202 -8.50 -5.21 -24.22
N PHE A 203 -7.25 -4.75 -24.14
CA PHE A 203 -6.57 -3.96 -25.16
C PHE A 203 -5.36 -4.74 -25.68
N ALA A 204 -5.28 -4.91 -27.00
CA ALA A 204 -4.13 -5.49 -27.67
C ALA A 204 -3.23 -4.38 -28.24
N ALA A 205 -1.98 -4.33 -27.78
CA ALA A 205 -0.98 -3.35 -28.19
C ALA A 205 0.40 -4.03 -28.33
N ASP A 206 1.08 -3.80 -29.43
CA ASP A 206 2.46 -4.25 -29.68
C ASP A 206 2.68 -5.76 -29.38
N GLY A 207 1.70 -6.62 -29.76
CA GLY A 207 1.74 -8.06 -29.55
C GLY A 207 1.34 -8.51 -28.14
N THR A 208 1.05 -7.60 -27.23
CA THR A 208 0.63 -7.90 -25.85
C THR A 208 -0.87 -7.63 -25.67
N VAL A 209 -1.56 -8.56 -25.02
CA VAL A 209 -2.96 -8.41 -24.63
C VAL A 209 -3.04 -8.02 -23.15
N HIS A 210 -3.65 -6.86 -22.90
CA HIS A 210 -3.84 -6.30 -21.55
C HIS A 210 -5.30 -6.47 -21.14
N ALA A 211 -5.57 -7.26 -20.13
CA ALA A 211 -6.91 -7.45 -19.60
C ALA A 211 -7.40 -6.19 -18.86
N VAL A 212 -8.67 -5.89 -18.99
CA VAL A 212 -9.35 -4.73 -18.36
C VAL A 212 -10.02 -5.15 -17.07
N ASP A 213 -9.74 -4.42 -15.99
CA ASP A 213 -10.47 -4.45 -14.71
C ASP A 213 -10.79 -3.02 -14.30
N ALA A 214 -12.02 -2.57 -14.63
CA ALA A 214 -12.45 -1.21 -14.34
C ALA A 214 -13.80 -1.19 -13.62
N ALA A 215 -13.87 -0.45 -12.52
CA ALA A 215 -15.03 -0.32 -11.67
C ALA A 215 -15.85 0.94 -12.01
N PHE A 216 -17.14 0.88 -11.79
CA PHE A 216 -18.04 2.02 -11.82
C PHE A 216 -17.80 2.96 -10.64
N TYR A 217 -17.81 4.25 -10.91
CA TYR A 217 -17.70 5.31 -9.93
C TYR A 217 -19.08 5.93 -9.64
N PRO A 218 -19.65 5.69 -8.44
CA PRO A 218 -20.93 6.27 -8.08
C PRO A 218 -20.86 7.80 -7.98
N ILE A 219 -21.98 8.44 -8.21
CA ILE A 219 -22.15 9.86 -7.94
C ILE A 219 -22.76 10.00 -6.56
N TYR A 220 -22.04 10.60 -5.63
CA TYR A 220 -22.52 10.90 -4.29
C TYR A 220 -23.11 12.32 -4.25
N PRO A 221 -24.41 12.50 -4.02
CA PRO A 221 -24.99 13.82 -3.84
C PRO A 221 -24.54 14.43 -2.50
N LYS A 222 -24.53 15.76 -2.41
CA LYS A 222 -24.15 16.44 -1.16
C LYS A 222 -24.99 16.03 0.06
N THR A 223 -26.25 15.62 -0.18
CA THR A 223 -27.20 15.13 0.85
C THR A 223 -26.89 13.72 1.34
N ALA A 224 -26.10 12.95 0.57
CA ALA A 224 -25.64 11.61 0.94
C ALA A 224 -24.18 11.48 0.51
N PRO A 225 -23.23 12.06 1.28
CA PRO A 225 -21.82 12.11 0.92
C PRO A 225 -21.19 10.71 0.88
N ALA A 226 -20.09 10.61 0.15
CA ALA A 226 -19.29 9.38 0.10
C ALA A 226 -18.90 8.96 1.54
N PRO A 227 -19.15 7.70 1.94
CA PRO A 227 -18.78 7.20 3.28
C PRO A 227 -17.29 7.36 3.59
N GLN A 228 -16.44 7.36 2.55
CA GLN A 228 -14.99 7.52 2.65
C GLN A 228 -14.54 8.97 2.70
N ALA A 229 -15.46 9.96 2.62
CA ALA A 229 -15.08 11.36 2.62
C ALA A 229 -14.24 11.72 3.84
N GLY A 230 -13.10 12.40 3.61
CA GLY A 230 -12.16 12.78 4.66
C GLY A 230 -10.75 12.97 4.16
N GLN A 231 -9.87 13.25 5.10
CA GLN A 231 -8.43 13.33 4.87
C GLN A 231 -7.76 12.04 5.35
N TYR A 232 -6.74 11.59 4.62
CA TYR A 232 -5.95 10.39 4.94
C TYR A 232 -4.47 10.68 4.75
N THR A 233 -3.67 10.00 5.53
CA THR A 233 -2.22 9.88 5.34
C THR A 233 -1.90 8.42 5.00
N LEU A 234 -0.95 8.20 4.11
CA LEU A 234 -0.58 6.86 3.63
C LEU A 234 0.93 6.66 3.73
N ALA A 235 1.32 5.42 3.96
CA ALA A 235 2.68 4.94 3.82
C ALA A 235 2.73 3.76 2.84
N MET A 236 3.59 3.86 1.84
CA MET A 236 3.94 2.79 0.92
C MET A 236 5.20 2.12 1.48
N ARG A 237 5.02 1.00 2.15
CA ARG A 237 6.02 0.36 3.01
C ARG A 237 7.18 -0.22 2.20
N ALA A 238 8.39 0.01 2.68
CA ALA A 238 9.54 -0.74 2.20
C ALA A 238 9.39 -2.23 2.58
N PRO A 239 9.86 -3.17 1.77
CA PRO A 239 10.00 -4.56 2.19
C PRO A 239 10.93 -4.68 3.40
N ASP A 240 10.73 -5.70 4.23
CA ASP A 240 11.53 -5.93 5.42
C ASP A 240 13.03 -6.16 5.11
N VAL A 241 13.29 -6.73 3.93
CA VAL A 241 14.63 -6.93 3.40
C VAL A 241 14.74 -6.23 2.05
N VAL A 242 15.57 -5.21 1.99
CA VAL A 242 15.85 -4.43 0.78
C VAL A 242 17.36 -4.34 0.61
N ASP A 243 17.83 -4.65 -0.60
CA ASP A 243 19.16 -4.24 -1.01
C ASP A 243 19.12 -2.74 -1.39
N PRO A 244 19.68 -1.85 -0.57
CA PRO A 244 19.60 -0.42 -0.80
C PRO A 244 20.43 0.06 -2.00
N ALA A 245 21.24 -0.80 -2.59
CA ALA A 245 21.96 -0.50 -3.83
C ALA A 245 21.05 -0.62 -5.06
N THR A 246 20.04 -1.48 -5.00
CA THR A 246 19.18 -1.81 -6.15
C THR A 246 17.80 -1.17 -6.08
N GLN A 247 17.27 -0.94 -4.88
CA GLN A 247 15.94 -0.33 -4.71
C GLN A 247 15.84 0.50 -3.41
N PRO A 248 14.89 1.45 -3.35
CA PRO A 248 14.76 2.35 -2.20
C PRO A 248 14.43 1.63 -0.89
N GLY A 249 15.16 1.92 0.18
CA GLY A 249 15.00 1.33 1.50
C GLY A 249 14.00 2.05 2.43
N GLY A 250 13.52 3.23 2.06
CA GLY A 250 12.54 3.99 2.86
C GLY A 250 11.10 3.75 2.44
N ASP A 251 10.18 4.25 3.25
CA ASP A 251 8.75 4.27 2.91
C ASP A 251 8.42 5.45 2.00
N GLY A 252 7.62 5.20 0.94
CA GLY A 252 6.91 6.27 0.28
C GLY A 252 5.78 6.78 1.18
N TYR A 253 5.37 8.04 1.01
CA TYR A 253 4.29 8.61 1.82
C TYR A 253 3.40 9.54 1.00
N ALA A 254 2.13 9.67 1.43
CA ALA A 254 1.17 10.50 0.72
C ALA A 254 0.16 11.16 1.67
N SER A 255 -0.42 12.26 1.20
CA SER A 255 -1.71 12.74 1.70
C SER A 255 -2.77 12.52 0.64
N LEU A 256 -3.93 12.04 1.07
CA LEU A 256 -5.10 11.77 0.23
C LEU A 256 -6.31 12.49 0.81
N LYS A 257 -7.00 13.26 -0.01
CA LYS A 257 -8.31 13.82 0.32
C LYS A 257 -9.38 13.13 -0.51
N VAL A 258 -10.40 12.60 0.14
CA VAL A 258 -11.62 12.11 -0.49
C VAL A 258 -12.69 13.17 -0.27
N SER A 259 -13.25 13.70 -1.36
CA SER A 259 -14.32 14.70 -1.31
C SER A 259 -15.65 14.07 -0.90
N VAL A 260 -16.63 14.89 -0.57
CA VAL A 260 -18.01 14.42 -0.32
C VAL A 260 -18.64 13.78 -1.56
N THR A 261 -18.13 14.07 -2.75
CA THR A 261 -18.58 13.48 -4.02
C THR A 261 -17.81 12.21 -4.39
N GLY A 262 -16.88 11.74 -3.54
CA GLY A 262 -16.08 10.53 -3.75
C GLY A 262 -14.83 10.75 -4.62
N ASP A 263 -14.48 12.00 -4.96
CA ASP A 263 -13.27 12.29 -5.72
C ASP A 263 -12.04 12.20 -4.81
N CYS A 264 -11.03 11.46 -5.25
CA CYS A 264 -9.74 11.29 -4.59
C CYS A 264 -8.72 12.24 -5.20
N THR A 265 -8.03 13.02 -4.37
CA THR A 265 -6.93 13.91 -4.79
C THR A 265 -5.83 13.90 -3.75
N GLY A 266 -4.58 14.07 -4.19
CA GLY A 266 -3.47 14.12 -3.23
C GLY A 266 -2.10 14.21 -3.88
N THR A 267 -1.11 14.09 -3.00
CA THR A 267 0.31 14.09 -3.37
C THR A 267 0.99 12.86 -2.79
N LEU A 268 1.83 12.23 -3.58
CA LEU A 268 2.66 11.09 -3.22
C LEU A 268 4.12 11.51 -3.34
N THR A 269 4.91 11.18 -2.33
CA THR A 269 6.36 11.22 -2.37
C THR A 269 6.87 9.80 -2.24
N LEU A 270 7.49 9.28 -3.28
CA LEU A 270 8.08 7.95 -3.30
C LEU A 270 9.42 7.91 -2.57
N ALA A 271 9.85 6.73 -2.18
CA ALA A 271 11.06 6.58 -1.40
C ALA A 271 12.32 7.01 -2.15
N ASP A 272 12.35 7.00 -3.49
CA ASP A 272 13.48 7.52 -4.30
C ASP A 272 13.51 9.06 -4.41
N GLY A 273 12.55 9.75 -3.79
CA GLY A 273 12.42 11.19 -3.85
C GLY A 273 11.48 11.72 -4.91
N THR A 274 11.00 10.88 -5.80
CA THR A 274 10.04 11.28 -6.84
C THR A 274 8.73 11.69 -6.21
N THR A 275 8.22 12.85 -6.62
CA THR A 275 6.90 13.36 -6.20
C THR A 275 5.93 13.34 -7.35
N ALA A 276 4.67 13.03 -7.06
CA ALA A 276 3.59 13.06 -8.03
C ALA A 276 2.27 13.46 -7.39
N THR A 277 1.45 14.19 -8.13
CA THR A 277 0.04 14.37 -7.78
C THR A 277 -0.78 13.26 -8.38
N PHE A 278 -1.84 12.90 -7.72
CA PHE A 278 -2.77 11.88 -8.20
C PHE A 278 -4.22 12.33 -8.04
N GLY A 279 -5.08 11.67 -8.79
CA GLY A 279 -6.52 11.80 -8.72
C GLY A 279 -7.19 10.45 -8.90
N GLY A 280 -8.51 10.43 -8.88
CA GLY A 280 -9.34 9.26 -9.07
C GLY A 280 -10.66 9.40 -8.36
N ARG A 281 -11.37 8.30 -8.20
CA ARG A 281 -12.65 8.24 -7.49
C ARG A 281 -12.76 6.95 -6.70
N VAL A 282 -13.55 6.98 -5.65
CA VAL A 282 -13.91 5.78 -4.89
C VAL A 282 -14.99 5.02 -5.64
N SER A 283 -14.78 3.72 -5.84
CA SER A 283 -15.77 2.81 -6.43
C SER A 283 -16.86 2.40 -5.42
N ARG A 284 -17.92 1.76 -5.90
CA ARG A 284 -18.95 1.19 -5.02
C ARG A 284 -18.43 0.13 -4.05
N LYS A 285 -17.32 -0.52 -4.40
CA LYS A 285 -16.67 -1.51 -3.53
C LYS A 285 -15.77 -0.87 -2.46
N ALA A 286 -15.86 0.46 -2.27
CA ALA A 286 -14.96 1.22 -1.41
C ALA A 286 -13.48 1.07 -1.82
N GLU A 287 -13.22 0.87 -3.10
CA GLU A 287 -11.87 0.77 -3.67
C GLU A 287 -11.49 2.07 -4.37
N TRP A 288 -10.23 2.40 -4.30
CA TRP A 288 -9.61 3.46 -5.09
C TRP A 288 -8.49 2.86 -5.93
N THR A 289 -8.63 2.98 -7.23
CA THR A 289 -7.63 2.55 -8.20
C THR A 289 -6.71 3.71 -8.51
N LEU A 290 -5.42 3.52 -8.30
CA LEU A 290 -4.36 4.46 -8.65
C LEU A 290 -3.60 3.93 -9.86
N HIS A 291 -3.45 4.76 -10.88
CA HIS A 291 -2.45 4.61 -11.93
C HIS A 291 -1.82 5.99 -12.18
N ARG A 292 -0.52 6.10 -11.96
CA ARG A 292 0.20 7.35 -12.16
C ARG A 292 1.51 7.11 -12.90
N SER A 293 1.62 7.67 -14.12
CA SER A 293 2.88 7.68 -14.86
C SER A 293 3.91 8.54 -14.12
N LEU A 294 5.13 8.06 -14.08
CA LEU A 294 6.28 8.65 -13.42
C LEU A 294 7.43 8.80 -14.43
N TYR A 295 8.43 9.59 -14.06
CA TYR A 295 9.67 9.74 -14.82
C TYR A 295 9.48 10.17 -16.28
N GLY A 296 8.49 11.02 -16.52
CA GLY A 296 8.19 11.54 -17.87
C GLY A 296 7.61 10.47 -18.79
N SER A 297 8.14 10.37 -20.02
CA SER A 297 7.65 9.43 -21.05
C SER A 297 8.41 8.09 -21.06
N THR A 298 9.13 7.76 -20.01
CA THR A 298 10.00 6.56 -19.96
C THR A 298 9.25 5.25 -19.72
N GLY A 299 7.95 5.31 -19.44
CA GLY A 299 7.13 4.14 -19.16
C GLY A 299 7.09 3.74 -17.68
N GLY A 300 7.76 4.48 -16.78
CA GLY A 300 7.66 4.25 -15.35
C GLY A 300 6.31 4.67 -14.77
N TYR A 301 5.88 3.99 -13.72
CA TYR A 301 4.59 4.27 -13.07
C TYR A 301 4.55 3.75 -11.62
N VAL A 302 3.56 4.23 -10.90
CA VAL A 302 3.03 3.60 -9.69
C VAL A 302 1.55 3.30 -9.91
N ALA A 303 1.13 2.07 -9.65
CA ALA A 303 -0.24 1.65 -9.91
C ALA A 303 -0.68 0.51 -8.99
N GLY A 304 -1.96 0.49 -8.67
CA GLY A 304 -2.56 -0.56 -7.85
C GLY A 304 -3.96 -0.20 -7.36
N LYS A 305 -4.46 -1.01 -6.47
CA LYS A 305 -5.79 -0.87 -5.89
C LYS A 305 -5.68 -0.80 -4.38
N LEU A 306 -6.33 0.20 -3.80
CA LEU A 306 -6.41 0.40 -2.36
C LEU A 306 -7.88 0.32 -1.92
N THR A 307 -8.14 -0.35 -0.82
CA THR A 307 -9.48 -0.57 -0.28
C THR A 307 -9.67 0.23 1.00
N PHE A 308 -10.72 1.02 1.08
CA PHE A 308 -11.13 1.70 2.30
C PHE A 308 -11.84 0.70 3.20
N ARG A 309 -11.21 0.37 4.30
CA ARG A 309 -11.76 -0.51 5.33
C ARG A 309 -11.13 -0.19 6.68
N ASP A 310 -11.96 -0.19 7.71
CA ASP A 310 -11.49 -0.03 9.08
C ASP A 310 -10.94 -1.35 9.60
N VAL A 311 -9.62 -1.45 9.66
CA VAL A 311 -8.93 -2.55 10.34
C VAL A 311 -8.38 -2.00 11.65
N PRO A 312 -8.95 -2.38 12.81
CA PRO A 312 -8.59 -1.80 14.10
C PRO A 312 -7.07 -1.80 14.35
N SER A 313 -6.54 -0.66 14.74
CA SER A 313 -5.10 -0.40 15.00
C SER A 313 -4.16 -0.63 13.82
N VAL A 314 -4.66 -1.03 12.64
CA VAL A 314 -3.85 -1.36 11.47
C VAL A 314 -4.02 -0.34 10.35
N SER A 315 -5.24 -0.15 9.85
CA SER A 315 -5.46 0.74 8.70
C SER A 315 -6.91 1.21 8.59
N ASP A 316 -7.12 2.35 7.92
CA ASP A 316 -8.41 2.81 7.39
C ASP A 316 -8.48 2.68 5.87
N LEU A 317 -7.33 2.41 5.25
CA LEU A 317 -7.14 2.21 3.83
C LEU A 317 -5.89 1.36 3.64
N ASP A 318 -5.97 0.28 2.88
CA ASP A 318 -4.82 -0.57 2.59
C ASP A 318 -4.90 -1.23 1.22
N GLY A 319 -3.79 -1.83 0.81
CA GLY A 319 -3.66 -2.55 -0.46
C GLY A 319 -2.21 -2.64 -0.90
N THR A 320 -2.00 -2.77 -2.20
CA THR A 320 -0.66 -2.86 -2.78
C THR A 320 -0.52 -1.94 -3.99
N LEU A 321 0.68 -1.41 -4.18
CA LEU A 321 1.06 -0.63 -5.36
C LEU A 321 2.32 -1.24 -5.98
N ARG A 322 2.26 -1.54 -7.28
CA ARG A 322 3.43 -1.82 -8.09
C ARG A 322 4.11 -0.50 -8.45
N TRP A 323 5.41 -0.45 -8.29
CA TRP A 323 6.22 0.69 -8.64
C TRP A 323 7.33 0.27 -9.58
N LEU A 324 7.20 0.69 -10.83
CA LEU A 324 8.16 0.46 -11.91
C LEU A 324 8.95 1.73 -12.17
N LYS A 325 10.26 1.64 -12.02
CA LYS A 325 11.23 2.62 -12.49
C LYS A 325 12.07 2.00 -13.60
N PRO A 326 11.97 2.46 -14.84
CA PRO A 326 12.82 1.98 -15.93
C PRO A 326 14.29 2.30 -15.68
N ASN A 327 15.18 1.58 -16.34
CA ASN A 327 16.59 1.91 -16.35
C ASN A 327 16.86 3.23 -17.08
N ALA A 328 18.01 3.86 -16.80
CA ALA A 328 18.51 5.05 -17.48
C ALA A 328 17.48 6.19 -17.58
N VAL A 329 16.65 6.39 -16.53
CA VAL A 329 15.71 7.53 -16.47
C VAL A 329 16.53 8.82 -16.45
N PRO A 330 16.34 9.72 -17.45
CA PRO A 330 17.03 11.01 -17.45
C PRO A 330 16.74 11.80 -16.16
N ALA A 331 17.70 12.61 -15.75
CA ALA A 331 17.60 13.50 -14.58
C ALA A 331 17.47 12.84 -13.21
N THR A 332 17.47 11.51 -13.08
CA THR A 332 17.53 10.85 -11.78
C THR A 332 18.95 10.37 -11.49
N LYS A 333 19.46 10.68 -10.29
CA LYS A 333 20.79 10.24 -9.82
C LYS A 333 20.71 8.96 -8.98
N SER A 334 19.52 8.59 -8.55
CA SER A 334 19.26 7.43 -7.67
C SER A 334 18.71 6.27 -8.48
N TYR A 335 19.18 5.08 -8.19
CA TYR A 335 18.65 3.83 -8.77
C TYR A 335 18.58 3.84 -10.30
N VAL A 336 19.70 4.21 -10.93
CA VAL A 336 19.80 4.37 -12.41
C VAL A 336 19.59 3.08 -13.18
N ALA A 337 19.81 1.93 -12.56
CA ALA A 337 19.53 0.62 -13.15
C ALA A 337 18.03 0.31 -13.25
N GLY A 338 17.19 1.16 -12.64
CA GLY A 338 15.76 0.91 -12.53
C GLY A 338 15.43 -0.21 -11.55
N PHE A 339 14.14 -0.41 -11.30
CA PHE A 339 13.61 -1.51 -10.50
C PHE A 339 12.12 -1.70 -10.76
N ASP A 340 11.63 -2.88 -10.41
CA ASP A 340 10.21 -3.24 -10.41
C ASP A 340 9.89 -3.87 -9.06
N THR A 341 8.98 -3.28 -8.31
CA THR A 341 8.65 -3.74 -6.96
C THR A 341 7.17 -3.52 -6.65
N THR A 342 6.58 -4.45 -5.91
CA THR A 342 5.24 -4.28 -5.35
C THR A 342 5.37 -4.05 -3.85
N ARG A 343 4.71 -2.99 -3.37
CA ARG A 343 4.80 -2.57 -1.97
C ARG A 343 3.42 -2.52 -1.33
N GLY A 344 3.33 -2.97 -0.10
CA GLY A 344 2.15 -2.79 0.73
C GLY A 344 1.93 -1.31 1.04
N VAL A 345 0.66 -0.90 1.05
CA VAL A 345 0.25 0.44 1.48
C VAL A 345 -0.63 0.31 2.70
N VAL A 346 -0.38 1.14 3.69
CA VAL A 346 -1.26 1.34 4.84
C VAL A 346 -1.62 2.81 4.95
N GLY A 347 -2.87 3.10 5.25
CA GLY A 347 -3.37 4.45 5.41
C GLY A 347 -4.10 4.63 6.73
N SER A 348 -4.08 5.84 7.22
CA SER A 348 -4.78 6.28 8.40
C SER A 348 -5.69 7.44 8.05
N ARG A 349 -6.93 7.42 8.52
CA ARG A 349 -7.76 8.63 8.51
C ARG A 349 -7.05 9.71 9.33
N TYR A 350 -6.87 10.85 8.73
CA TYR A 350 -6.18 11.96 9.35
C TYR A 350 -7.17 13.04 9.79
N ILE A 351 -7.11 13.40 11.06
CA ILE A 351 -7.89 14.49 11.64
C ILE A 351 -6.92 15.61 11.97
N PRO A 352 -6.98 16.74 11.26
CA PRO A 352 -6.15 17.90 11.59
C PRO A 352 -6.35 18.33 13.06
N PRO A 353 -5.28 18.64 13.79
CA PRO A 353 -5.39 19.05 15.18
C PRO A 353 -6.07 20.41 15.30
N LEU A 354 -6.83 20.60 16.36
CA LEU A 354 -7.29 21.91 16.74
C LEU A 354 -6.12 22.79 17.25
N ALA A 355 -6.34 24.10 17.32
CA ALA A 355 -5.34 25.01 17.85
C ALA A 355 -4.89 24.58 19.26
N GLY A 356 -3.58 24.50 19.48
CA GLY A 356 -2.99 24.07 20.73
C GLY A 356 -2.99 22.55 20.99
N GLN A 357 -3.52 21.76 20.06
CA GLN A 357 -3.50 20.29 20.16
C GLN A 357 -2.39 19.66 19.32
N ARG A 358 -1.84 18.55 19.80
CA ARG A 358 -0.90 17.75 19.05
C ARG A 358 -1.63 16.90 18.01
N ALA A 359 -1.13 16.93 16.77
CA ALA A 359 -1.55 16.00 15.73
C ALA A 359 -1.18 14.54 16.11
N PHE A 360 -0.05 14.38 16.76
CA PHE A 360 0.47 13.09 17.25
C PHE A 360 -0.04 12.88 18.70
N SER A 361 -1.31 12.53 18.82
CA SER A 361 -2.04 12.48 20.09
C SER A 361 -1.56 11.40 21.08
N THR A 362 -0.89 10.36 20.60
CA THR A 362 -0.39 9.25 21.44
C THR A 362 0.86 9.62 22.26
N LEU A 363 1.49 10.78 21.96
CA LEU A 363 2.69 11.20 22.68
C LEU A 363 2.34 11.75 24.06
N ALA A 364 3.09 11.31 25.07
CA ALA A 364 2.97 11.82 26.42
C ALA A 364 3.29 13.31 26.51
N ASN A 365 2.68 14.00 27.49
CA ASN A 365 2.95 15.43 27.74
C ASN A 365 4.19 15.61 28.63
N ARG A 366 5.37 15.32 28.05
CA ARG A 366 6.67 15.43 28.72
C ARG A 366 7.77 15.78 27.73
N PHE A 367 8.94 16.16 28.22
CA PHE A 367 10.14 16.23 27.38
C PHE A 367 10.54 14.85 26.88
N ASP A 368 11.25 14.82 25.77
CA ASP A 368 11.69 13.58 25.11
C ASP A 368 10.56 12.57 24.92
N ASN A 369 9.42 13.04 24.45
CA ASN A 369 8.23 12.20 24.30
C ASN A 369 8.19 11.39 23.01
N SER A 370 9.19 11.55 22.16
CA SER A 370 9.27 10.84 20.87
C SER A 370 10.69 10.41 20.54
N TRP A 371 10.80 9.32 19.78
CA TRP A 371 12.02 8.89 19.12
C TRP A 371 11.96 9.27 17.64
N LEU A 372 13.00 9.95 17.15
CA LEU A 372 13.29 10.06 15.72
C LEU A 372 14.35 9.01 15.36
N ARG A 373 14.00 8.08 14.50
CA ARG A 373 14.88 7.03 13.99
C ARG A 373 15.11 7.22 12.50
N LEU A 374 16.38 7.20 12.08
CA LEU A 374 16.81 7.06 10.70
C LEU A 374 17.60 5.77 10.59
N SER A 375 17.19 4.85 9.70
CA SER A 375 17.84 3.54 9.54
C SER A 375 17.95 3.17 8.06
N GLY A 376 19.10 2.63 7.67
CA GLY A 376 19.35 2.24 6.29
C GLY A 376 20.79 2.51 5.86
N PRO A 377 21.04 2.70 4.55
CA PRO A 377 22.37 2.89 4.03
C PRO A 377 23.03 4.15 4.61
N ASP A 378 24.26 4.01 5.03
CA ASP A 378 25.14 5.10 5.43
C ASP A 378 25.95 5.57 4.21
N MET A 379 26.05 6.89 4.06
CA MET A 379 26.84 7.53 2.99
C MET A 379 28.30 7.76 3.35
N SER A 380 28.79 7.19 4.45
CA SER A 380 30.21 7.25 4.71
C SER A 380 30.98 6.52 3.60
N THR A 381 32.18 7.00 3.29
CA THR A 381 33.02 6.55 2.19
C THR A 381 33.53 5.10 2.28
N GLN A 382 32.95 4.31 3.19
CA GLN A 382 33.27 2.89 3.39
C GLN A 382 32.05 2.04 2.97
N PRO A 383 32.02 1.48 1.75
CA PRO A 383 30.80 0.90 1.16
C PRO A 383 30.34 -0.42 1.74
N ALA A 384 31.06 -1.07 2.62
CA ALA A 384 30.83 -2.50 2.84
C ALA A 384 29.99 -2.87 4.06
N LEU A 385 29.76 -2.00 5.06
CA LEU A 385 29.21 -2.44 6.35
C LEU A 385 28.35 -1.42 7.12
N ASN A 386 28.09 -0.22 6.61
CA ASN A 386 27.55 0.82 7.47
C ASN A 386 26.07 1.09 7.16
N LEU A 387 25.21 0.40 7.88
CA LEU A 387 23.82 0.79 8.03
C LEU A 387 23.74 1.97 8.99
N LEU A 388 23.25 3.14 8.51
CA LEU A 388 22.93 4.23 9.40
C LEU A 388 21.82 3.78 10.35
N THR A 389 22.10 3.79 11.63
CA THR A 389 21.06 3.76 12.66
C THR A 389 21.29 4.95 13.55
N MET A 390 20.38 5.89 13.48
CA MET A 390 20.39 7.08 14.33
C MET A 390 19.06 7.13 15.09
N ASP A 391 19.14 7.03 16.40
CA ASP A 391 18.02 7.17 17.32
C ASP A 391 18.20 8.44 18.15
N ARG A 392 17.26 9.36 18.09
CA ARG A 392 17.31 10.62 18.83
C ARG A 392 16.02 10.82 19.62
N ALA A 393 16.18 11.01 20.93
CA ALA A 393 15.11 11.44 21.79
C ALA A 393 14.76 12.90 21.47
N THR A 394 13.51 13.14 21.11
CA THR A 394 13.01 14.42 20.68
C THR A 394 11.73 14.78 21.42
N THR A 395 11.39 16.06 21.44
CA THR A 395 10.13 16.54 21.99
C THR A 395 9.24 17.07 20.89
N TRP A 396 8.12 16.40 20.65
CA TRP A 396 7.05 16.94 19.80
C TRP A 396 6.12 17.79 20.66
N THR A 397 6.05 19.08 20.38
CA THR A 397 5.29 20.05 21.19
C THR A 397 3.80 20.09 20.85
N SER A 398 3.00 20.75 21.69
CA SER A 398 1.58 21.03 21.38
C SER A 398 1.38 21.99 20.20
N ALA A 399 2.39 22.75 19.83
CA ALA A 399 2.40 23.57 18.61
C ALA A 399 2.78 22.78 17.35
N ASN A 400 2.94 21.45 17.45
CA ASN A 400 3.36 20.56 16.38
C ASN A 400 4.74 20.93 15.78
N THR A 401 5.65 21.37 16.64
CA THR A 401 7.06 21.60 16.34
C THR A 401 7.93 20.55 17.04
N LEU A 402 9.13 20.34 16.52
CA LEU A 402 10.10 19.42 17.10
C LEU A 402 11.18 20.21 17.84
N LEU A 403 11.48 19.80 19.08
CA LEU A 403 12.64 20.26 19.83
C LEU A 403 13.63 19.12 20.02
N TYR A 404 14.90 19.44 19.84
CA TYR A 404 16.01 18.53 20.05
C TYR A 404 17.20 19.31 20.66
N TYR A 405 17.79 18.78 21.71
CA TYR A 405 18.85 19.43 22.48
C TYR A 405 20.21 18.70 22.40
N GLY A 406 20.32 17.70 21.54
CA GLY A 406 21.57 16.97 21.32
C GLY A 406 22.53 17.69 20.34
N PRO A 407 23.64 17.03 19.99
CA PRO A 407 24.71 17.62 19.19
C PRO A 407 24.37 17.79 17.71
N ASP A 408 23.39 17.05 17.18
CA ASP A 408 22.99 17.11 15.78
C ASP A 408 22.16 18.36 15.52
N LYS A 409 22.17 18.83 14.28
CA LYS A 409 21.25 19.90 13.87
C LYS A 409 20.03 19.30 13.20
N ILE A 410 18.92 19.21 13.93
CA ILE A 410 17.67 18.66 13.43
C ILE A 410 16.66 19.77 13.23
N THR A 411 16.03 19.81 12.04
CA THR A 411 14.89 20.70 11.74
C THR A 411 13.71 19.85 11.26
N LEU A 412 12.50 20.28 11.58
CA LEU A 412 11.28 19.61 11.12
C LEU A 412 10.18 20.65 10.89
N THR A 413 9.51 20.52 9.76
CA THR A 413 8.29 21.26 9.43
C THR A 413 7.14 20.27 9.30
N PHE A 414 6.09 20.46 10.07
CA PHE A 414 4.88 19.65 10.02
C PHE A 414 3.73 20.46 9.41
N THR A 415 3.07 19.87 8.41
CA THR A 415 1.90 20.46 7.76
C THR A 415 0.63 19.90 8.40
N SER A 416 0.07 20.63 9.35
CA SER A 416 -1.07 20.18 10.16
C SER A 416 -2.34 19.88 9.36
N THR A 417 -2.51 20.50 8.19
CA THR A 417 -3.67 20.25 7.32
C THR A 417 -3.58 18.94 6.55
N THR A 418 -2.39 18.39 6.34
CA THR A 418 -2.18 17.17 5.53
C THR A 418 -1.60 16.00 6.31
N GLY A 419 -1.06 16.24 7.52
CA GLY A 419 -0.37 15.22 8.31
C GLY A 419 1.00 14.83 7.77
N LEU A 420 1.55 15.59 6.81
CA LEU A 420 2.87 15.35 6.26
C LEU A 420 3.93 16.18 6.99
N LEU A 421 5.15 15.67 6.98
CA LEU A 421 6.29 16.39 7.49
C LEU A 421 7.50 16.28 6.56
N THR A 422 8.38 17.26 6.68
CA THR A 422 9.71 17.29 6.06
C THR A 422 10.72 17.83 7.07
N GLY A 423 11.98 17.47 6.90
CA GLY A 423 13.03 17.95 7.79
C GLY A 423 14.42 17.66 7.27
N THR A 424 15.40 18.15 8.01
CA THR A 424 16.81 17.88 7.77
C THR A 424 17.49 17.46 9.07
N CYS A 425 18.53 16.65 8.95
CA CYS A 425 19.37 16.28 10.06
C CYS A 425 20.83 16.35 9.60
N VAL A 426 21.66 17.13 10.32
CA VAL A 426 23.10 17.08 10.17
C VAL A 426 23.64 16.24 11.33
N ASP A 427 24.13 15.04 11.01
CA ASP A 427 24.77 14.15 11.99
C ASP A 427 26.12 14.75 12.41
N ALA A 428 26.20 15.20 13.65
CA ALA A 428 27.42 15.84 14.17
C ALA A 428 28.62 14.89 14.24
N THR A 429 28.39 13.58 14.35
CA THR A 429 29.44 12.56 14.44
C THR A 429 30.04 12.25 13.06
N ARG A 430 29.21 12.19 12.03
CA ARG A 430 29.61 11.79 10.67
C ARG A 430 29.74 12.96 9.72
N GLY A 431 29.23 14.13 10.07
CA GLY A 431 29.21 15.31 9.19
C GLY A 431 28.27 15.15 7.98
N VAL A 432 27.34 14.19 8.03
CA VAL A 432 26.42 13.88 6.92
C VAL A 432 25.15 14.73 7.05
N ASN A 433 24.74 15.33 5.93
CA ASN A 433 23.49 16.08 5.85
C ASN A 433 22.40 15.20 5.22
N LEU A 434 21.35 14.92 5.98
CA LEU A 434 20.25 14.07 5.59
C LEU A 434 18.97 14.92 5.47
N SER A 435 18.24 14.75 4.38
CA SER A 435 16.87 15.27 4.28
C SER A 435 15.89 14.13 4.47
N PHE A 436 14.82 14.37 5.23
CA PHE A 436 13.81 13.36 5.48
C PHE A 436 12.39 13.91 5.30
N GLY A 437 11.44 13.00 5.14
CA GLY A 437 10.03 13.33 5.10
C GLY A 437 9.18 12.10 5.34
N GLY A 438 7.92 12.32 5.73
CA GLY A 438 7.02 11.23 6.07
C GLY A 438 5.59 11.70 6.31
N ALA A 439 4.74 10.76 6.70
CA ALA A 439 3.36 10.96 7.04
C ALA A 439 3.05 10.46 8.46
N LEU A 440 2.27 11.22 9.20
CA LEU A 440 1.73 10.81 10.50
C LEU A 440 0.53 9.89 10.28
N LEU A 441 0.66 8.64 10.62
CA LEU A 441 -0.39 7.64 10.64
C LEU A 441 -1.03 7.63 12.03
N GLN A 442 -2.11 8.42 12.21
CA GLN A 442 -2.72 8.63 13.53
C GLN A 442 -3.27 7.34 14.14
N LYS A 443 -3.85 6.46 13.33
CA LYS A 443 -4.39 5.18 13.79
C LYS A 443 -3.32 4.25 14.34
N GLN A 444 -2.14 4.23 13.71
CA GLN A 444 -1.00 3.43 14.12
C GLN A 444 -0.14 4.12 15.19
N GLY A 445 -0.38 5.42 15.43
CA GLY A 445 0.40 6.20 16.40
C GLY A 445 1.87 6.32 16.04
N LEU A 446 2.18 6.49 14.75
CA LEU A 446 3.55 6.64 14.29
C LEU A 446 3.65 7.57 13.07
N VAL A 447 4.83 8.13 12.87
CA VAL A 447 5.23 8.75 11.60
C VAL A 447 6.17 7.81 10.89
N THR A 448 5.98 7.63 9.60
CA THR A 448 6.91 6.87 8.77
C THR A 448 7.12 7.55 7.43
N GLY A 449 8.28 7.28 6.83
CA GLY A 449 8.67 7.87 5.56
C GLY A 449 10.08 7.49 5.17
N ARG A 450 10.79 8.41 4.55
CA ARG A 450 12.14 8.18 4.06
C ARG A 450 13.10 9.27 4.50
N TYR A 451 14.39 8.97 4.51
CA TYR A 451 15.45 9.97 4.39
C TYR A 451 16.21 9.77 3.09
N LEU A 452 16.84 10.83 2.63
CA LEU A 452 17.74 10.84 1.49
C LEU A 452 19.17 11.03 1.99
N ALA A 453 20.05 10.19 1.48
CA ALA A 453 21.48 10.25 1.72
C ALA A 453 22.17 10.13 0.35
N GLY A 454 22.40 11.27 -0.33
CA GLY A 454 22.89 11.30 -1.71
C GLY A 454 21.98 10.56 -2.69
N ALA A 455 22.48 9.47 -3.27
CA ALA A 455 21.74 8.66 -4.25
C ALA A 455 20.94 7.51 -3.62
N GLN A 456 21.04 7.28 -2.32
CA GLN A 456 20.38 6.20 -1.60
C GLN A 456 19.34 6.73 -0.63
N THR A 457 18.44 5.85 -0.23
CA THR A 457 17.36 6.19 0.68
C THR A 457 17.23 5.16 1.80
N GLY A 458 16.84 5.63 2.96
CA GLY A 458 16.56 4.78 4.11
C GLY A 458 15.24 5.15 4.78
N LEU A 459 14.87 4.38 5.77
CA LEU A 459 13.65 4.55 6.55
C LEU A 459 13.79 5.69 7.57
N MET A 460 12.82 6.59 7.58
CA MET A 460 12.60 7.55 8.65
C MET A 460 11.36 7.14 9.43
N MET A 461 11.46 7.14 10.75
CA MET A 461 10.34 6.83 11.63
C MET A 461 10.36 7.73 12.86
N MET A 462 9.15 8.11 13.31
CA MET A 462 8.97 8.71 14.64
C MET A 462 7.85 7.96 15.38
N GLN A 463 8.08 7.71 16.65
CA GLN A 463 7.13 7.02 17.53
C GLN A 463 7.22 7.56 18.96
N ALA A 464 6.24 7.20 19.79
CA ALA A 464 6.27 7.52 21.21
C ALA A 464 7.50 6.90 21.90
N ARG A 465 8.00 7.64 22.88
CA ARG A 465 9.06 7.20 23.78
C ARG A 465 8.50 6.77 25.13
#